data_ca18d991b5b979f7553774a8f98c2b22
#
_entry.id   ca18d991b5b979f7553774a8f98c2b22
#
_cell.length_a   1.000
_cell.length_b   1.000
_cell.length_c   1.000
_cell.angle_alpha   90.00
_cell.angle_beta   90.00
_cell.angle_gamma   90.00
#
_symmetry.space_group_name_H-M   'P 1'
#
loop_
_entity.id
_entity.type
_entity.pdbx_description
1 polymer ?
#
loop_
_entity_poly.entity_id
_entity_poly.type
_entity_poly.pdbx_seq_one_letter_code
_entity_poly.pdbx_strand_id
1 'polypeptide(L)'
;MTRREFLTLAAAAGWPAPVPAAPTSTLLYVAALPNKLLVLDEAQEKVVDQIQLQTGVGRGLVLSADRSKIFLNTWPRTGIEVVDRNTHKAVNSFKLDDESRRFWIRSFAVDPQDRLLYTIAAVRTKQIDRFEIEMPKFLVVDLAQQKIVRIVDYPKEETHAFASNGGLKVSPDGKYLYQFRDKLLIFDTTDFRLVQKIELSRPEEFAEMENINVTVGDDPYDRPGMVTAVFNSSDPIIHNHVFGIAQINLATREVDFTPIGPQTTFMTGLKLSPDRKTGYLVAYRDLLGNRHTEFWVFDLTTRKLINTVEFPGPTQIRVTLSGNGKSIFIYGSAPMMDIYDTATLKIRKTLDLNADLSSPMLVVPPAV
;
A
#
# COMPACT_ATOMS: atom_id res chain seq x y z
N MET A 1 7.23 53.46 -64.17
CA MET A 1 7.60 53.48 -62.72
C MET A 1 6.88 52.34 -62.01
N THR A 2 7.61 51.34 -61.63
CA THR A 2 7.14 50.05 -61.19
C THR A 2 6.87 50.07 -59.70
N ARG A 3 5.69 49.67 -59.31
CA ARG A 3 5.36 49.40 -57.91
C ARG A 3 5.91 48.02 -57.52
N ARG A 4 6.77 47.98 -56.49
CA ARG A 4 7.27 46.76 -55.86
C ARG A 4 6.17 46.18 -54.97
N GLU A 5 5.81 44.95 -55.24
CA GLU A 5 4.99 44.11 -54.35
C GLU A 5 5.83 43.67 -53.18
N PHE A 6 5.41 44.02 -51.97
CA PHE A 6 5.92 43.45 -50.75
C PHE A 6 5.09 42.18 -50.41
N LEU A 7 5.70 41.02 -50.59
CA LEU A 7 5.18 39.75 -50.05
C LEU A 7 5.45 39.72 -48.54
N THR A 8 4.41 39.85 -47.75
CA THR A 8 4.44 39.61 -46.30
C THR A 8 4.30 38.12 -46.07
N LEU A 9 5.38 37.44 -45.65
CA LEU A 9 5.30 36.11 -45.06
C LEU A 9 4.65 36.24 -43.70
N ALA A 10 3.40 35.80 -43.55
CA ALA A 10 2.78 35.56 -42.28
C ALA A 10 3.34 34.24 -41.70
N ALA A 11 4.26 34.33 -40.78
CA ALA A 11 4.67 33.22 -39.96
C ALA A 11 3.45 32.77 -39.11
N ALA A 12 2.88 31.64 -39.44
CA ALA A 12 1.89 30.98 -38.59
C ALA A 12 2.58 30.54 -37.28
N ALA A 13 2.50 31.38 -36.27
CA ALA A 13 2.82 30.98 -34.91
C ALA A 13 1.80 29.92 -34.50
N GLY A 14 2.19 28.68 -34.59
CA GLY A 14 1.41 27.56 -34.03
C GLY A 14 1.18 27.82 -32.54
N TRP A 15 -0.06 28.07 -32.16
CA TRP A 15 -0.43 28.05 -30.74
C TRP A 15 -0.05 26.69 -30.16
N PRO A 16 0.68 26.65 -29.04
CA PRO A 16 0.91 25.38 -28.37
C PRO A 16 -0.45 24.77 -28.05
N ALA A 17 -0.60 23.49 -28.41
CA ALA A 17 -1.78 22.73 -28.02
C ALA A 17 -1.97 22.85 -26.48
N PRO A 18 -3.19 23.05 -25.99
CA PRO A 18 -3.42 23.17 -24.58
C PRO A 18 -2.90 21.88 -23.89
N VAL A 19 -1.93 22.06 -23.01
CA VAL A 19 -1.48 20.98 -22.12
C VAL A 19 -2.73 20.52 -21.36
N PRO A 20 -3.08 19.21 -21.36
CA PRO A 20 -4.22 18.74 -20.61
C PRO A 20 -4.06 19.21 -19.15
N ALA A 21 -5.05 19.93 -18.65
CA ALA A 21 -5.06 20.35 -17.26
C ALA A 21 -4.89 19.10 -16.39
N ALA A 22 -3.97 19.14 -15.44
CA ALA A 22 -3.81 18.06 -14.48
C ALA A 22 -5.18 17.72 -13.88
N PRO A 23 -5.53 16.44 -13.69
CA PRO A 23 -6.85 16.06 -13.19
C PRO A 23 -7.09 16.75 -11.84
N THR A 24 -8.13 17.56 -11.78
CA THR A 24 -8.54 18.32 -10.58
C THR A 24 -9.20 17.44 -9.53
N SER A 25 -9.50 16.18 -9.86
CA SER A 25 -10.13 15.20 -8.98
C SER A 25 -9.14 14.12 -8.56
N THR A 26 -9.37 13.57 -7.39
CA THR A 26 -8.67 12.38 -6.92
C THR A 26 -9.10 11.17 -7.74
N LEU A 27 -8.15 10.36 -8.15
CA LEU A 27 -8.39 9.09 -8.80
C LEU A 27 -8.13 7.93 -7.83
N LEU A 28 -9.00 6.94 -7.89
CA LEU A 28 -8.88 5.70 -7.13
C LEU A 28 -8.61 4.57 -8.12
N TYR A 29 -7.59 3.78 -7.82
CA TYR A 29 -7.19 2.63 -8.62
C TYR A 29 -7.54 1.36 -7.87
N VAL A 30 -8.46 0.57 -8.40
CA VAL A 30 -8.97 -0.65 -7.77
C VAL A 30 -8.58 -1.85 -8.60
N ALA A 31 -7.77 -2.73 -8.05
CA ALA A 31 -7.46 -3.97 -8.72
C ALA A 31 -8.68 -4.91 -8.66
N ALA A 32 -9.09 -5.43 -9.80
CA ALA A 32 -10.25 -6.29 -9.97
C ALA A 32 -9.90 -7.54 -10.77
N LEU A 33 -10.51 -8.65 -10.42
CA LEU A 33 -10.34 -9.93 -11.10
C LEU A 33 -10.91 -9.90 -12.54
N PRO A 34 -10.34 -10.66 -13.46
CA PRO A 34 -9.15 -11.49 -13.30
C PRO A 34 -7.82 -10.72 -13.42
N ASN A 35 -7.77 -9.58 -14.11
CA ASN A 35 -6.53 -8.86 -14.44
C ASN A 35 -6.80 -7.41 -14.88
N LYS A 36 -7.59 -6.69 -14.10
CA LYS A 36 -7.96 -5.31 -14.39
C LYS A 36 -7.52 -4.39 -13.27
N LEU A 37 -7.25 -3.14 -13.63
CA LEU A 37 -7.15 -2.04 -12.71
C LEU A 37 -8.19 -1.01 -13.13
N LEU A 38 -9.27 -0.88 -12.35
CA LEU A 38 -10.32 0.10 -12.58
C LEU A 38 -9.84 1.46 -12.09
N VAL A 39 -10.13 2.50 -12.85
CA VAL A 39 -9.86 3.89 -12.50
C VAL A 39 -11.19 4.57 -12.18
N LEU A 40 -11.38 4.97 -10.95
CA LEU A 40 -12.56 5.68 -10.49
C LEU A 40 -12.22 7.15 -10.27
N ASP A 41 -13.10 8.02 -10.74
CA ASP A 41 -13.08 9.44 -10.42
C ASP A 41 -13.93 9.67 -9.17
N GLU A 42 -13.30 10.23 -8.13
CA GLU A 42 -13.94 10.47 -6.83
C GLU A 42 -15.11 11.46 -6.95
N ALA A 43 -14.93 12.54 -7.72
CA ALA A 43 -15.94 13.58 -7.84
C ALA A 43 -17.17 13.11 -8.65
N GLN A 44 -16.94 12.27 -9.65
CA GLN A 44 -17.99 11.71 -10.49
C GLN A 44 -18.60 10.42 -9.91
N GLU A 45 -17.94 9.80 -8.91
CA GLU A 45 -18.31 8.53 -8.29
C GLU A 45 -18.64 7.45 -9.32
N LYS A 46 -17.76 7.30 -10.30
CA LYS A 46 -17.89 6.30 -11.38
C LYS A 46 -16.52 5.84 -11.89
N VAL A 47 -16.51 4.67 -12.51
CA VAL A 47 -15.38 4.19 -13.30
C VAL A 47 -15.26 5.07 -14.54
N VAL A 48 -14.09 5.69 -14.72
CA VAL A 48 -13.79 6.56 -15.86
C VAL A 48 -12.84 5.88 -16.86
N ASP A 49 -12.10 4.86 -16.40
CA ASP A 49 -11.20 4.10 -17.27
C ASP A 49 -10.90 2.72 -16.69
N GLN A 50 -10.33 1.85 -17.53
CA GLN A 50 -9.94 0.50 -17.15
C GLN A 50 -8.61 0.15 -17.81
N ILE A 51 -7.63 -0.27 -17.00
CA ILE A 51 -6.31 -0.66 -17.45
C ILE A 51 -6.23 -2.20 -17.44
N GLN A 52 -5.87 -2.78 -18.59
CA GLN A 52 -5.65 -4.22 -18.70
C GLN A 52 -4.26 -4.58 -18.23
N LEU A 53 -4.17 -5.48 -17.24
CA LEU A 53 -2.92 -6.04 -16.72
C LEU A 53 -2.58 -7.35 -17.45
N GLN A 54 -1.29 -7.64 -17.62
CA GLN A 54 -0.81 -8.79 -18.40
C GLN A 54 -0.45 -9.99 -17.51
N THR A 55 -0.02 -9.74 -16.28
CA THR A 55 0.53 -10.78 -15.41
C THR A 55 -0.44 -11.29 -14.35
N GLY A 56 -1.62 -10.67 -14.24
CA GLY A 56 -2.70 -11.08 -13.33
C GLY A 56 -3.28 -9.92 -12.54
N VAL A 57 -4.12 -10.22 -11.55
CA VAL A 57 -4.75 -9.19 -10.70
C VAL A 57 -3.75 -8.61 -9.70
N GLY A 58 -3.76 -7.29 -9.51
CA GLY A 58 -2.91 -6.61 -8.54
C GLY A 58 -3.20 -7.05 -7.09
N ARG A 59 -2.16 -7.32 -6.32
CA ARG A 59 -2.23 -7.73 -4.90
C ARG A 59 -1.55 -6.76 -3.95
N GLY A 60 -0.56 -6.02 -4.41
CA GLY A 60 0.03 -4.89 -3.74
C GLY A 60 0.15 -3.75 -4.74
N LEU A 61 -0.16 -2.55 -4.32
CA LEU A 61 -0.06 -1.34 -5.12
C LEU A 61 0.80 -0.34 -4.34
N VAL A 62 1.85 0.15 -4.97
CA VAL A 62 2.77 1.15 -4.41
C VAL A 62 2.88 2.31 -5.40
N LEU A 63 2.82 3.52 -4.89
CA LEU A 63 2.93 4.73 -5.70
C LEU A 63 4.40 5.14 -5.84
N SER A 64 4.80 5.63 -7.01
CA SER A 64 6.10 6.29 -7.17
C SER A 64 6.19 7.55 -6.31
N ALA A 65 7.41 7.98 -6.00
CA ALA A 65 7.63 9.18 -5.18
C ALA A 65 7.01 10.45 -5.80
N ASP A 66 7.08 10.58 -7.12
CA ASP A 66 6.48 11.68 -7.90
C ASP A 66 4.98 11.46 -8.22
N ARG A 67 4.41 10.32 -7.78
CA ARG A 67 3.03 9.90 -8.03
C ARG A 67 2.67 9.71 -9.52
N SER A 68 3.64 9.63 -10.41
CA SER A 68 3.38 9.43 -11.85
C SER A 68 3.11 7.97 -12.21
N LYS A 69 3.56 7.02 -11.38
CA LYS A 69 3.45 5.59 -11.65
C LYS A 69 2.84 4.83 -10.48
N ILE A 70 2.21 3.70 -10.81
CA ILE A 70 1.77 2.69 -9.85
C ILE A 70 2.53 1.41 -10.14
N PHE A 71 3.20 0.89 -9.13
CA PHE A 71 3.86 -0.41 -9.16
C PHE A 71 2.94 -1.44 -8.53
N LEU A 72 2.81 -2.59 -9.18
CA LEU A 72 1.97 -3.68 -8.70
C LEU A 72 2.75 -4.97 -8.68
N ASN A 73 2.57 -5.76 -7.61
CA ASN A 73 2.77 -7.19 -7.72
C ASN A 73 1.43 -7.87 -7.99
N THR A 74 1.41 -8.88 -8.85
CA THR A 74 0.17 -9.51 -9.29
C THR A 74 0.05 -10.96 -8.81
N TRP A 75 -1.18 -11.47 -8.68
CA TRP A 75 -1.42 -12.88 -8.40
C TRP A 75 -1.01 -13.72 -9.62
N PRO A 76 -0.27 -14.84 -9.44
CA PRO A 76 0.03 -15.56 -8.20
C PRO A 76 1.27 -15.09 -7.41
N ARG A 77 1.57 -13.81 -7.38
CA ARG A 77 2.66 -13.16 -6.61
C ARG A 77 4.05 -13.28 -7.25
N THR A 78 4.10 -13.44 -8.55
CA THR A 78 5.36 -13.55 -9.32
C THR A 78 5.44 -12.49 -10.41
N GLY A 79 4.33 -11.82 -10.73
CA GLY A 79 4.28 -10.79 -11.76
C GLY A 79 4.48 -9.40 -11.17
N ILE A 80 5.11 -8.55 -11.97
CA ILE A 80 5.28 -7.11 -11.73
C ILE A 80 4.64 -6.36 -12.90
N GLU A 81 3.85 -5.35 -12.56
CA GLU A 81 3.28 -4.39 -13.51
C GLU A 81 3.66 -2.99 -13.10
N VAL A 82 3.94 -2.14 -14.07
CA VAL A 82 4.14 -0.71 -13.87
C VAL A 82 3.12 0.02 -14.72
N VAL A 83 2.28 0.81 -14.09
CA VAL A 83 1.24 1.60 -14.76
C VAL A 83 1.62 3.07 -14.74
N ASP A 84 1.63 3.70 -15.90
CA ASP A 84 1.74 5.14 -16.05
C ASP A 84 0.35 5.77 -15.82
N ARG A 85 0.26 6.68 -14.86
CA ARG A 85 -0.99 7.31 -14.46
C ARG A 85 -1.50 8.36 -15.44
N ASN A 86 -0.60 9.00 -16.19
CA ASN A 86 -1.00 10.06 -17.14
C ASN A 86 -1.63 9.46 -18.39
N THR A 87 -1.14 8.29 -18.81
CA THR A 87 -1.62 7.62 -20.01
C THR A 87 -2.61 6.50 -19.73
N HIS A 88 -2.80 6.10 -18.47
CA HIS A 88 -3.58 4.94 -18.02
C HIS A 88 -3.17 3.65 -18.75
N LYS A 89 -1.87 3.41 -18.91
CA LYS A 89 -1.34 2.22 -19.58
C LYS A 89 -0.36 1.48 -18.72
N ALA A 90 -0.38 0.14 -18.81
CA ALA A 90 0.72 -0.67 -18.33
C ALA A 90 1.92 -0.45 -19.25
N VAL A 91 3.00 0.11 -18.70
CA VAL A 91 4.23 0.42 -19.43
C VAL A 91 5.28 -0.65 -19.28
N ASN A 92 5.23 -1.44 -18.20
CA ASN A 92 6.06 -2.62 -17.98
C ASN A 92 5.20 -3.75 -17.42
N SER A 93 5.38 -4.97 -17.94
CA SER A 93 4.66 -6.17 -17.53
C SER A 93 5.58 -7.38 -17.68
N PHE A 94 5.99 -7.99 -16.56
CA PHE A 94 6.90 -9.14 -16.59
C PHE A 94 6.73 -10.05 -15.37
N LYS A 95 7.24 -11.28 -15.48
CA LYS A 95 7.26 -12.25 -14.37
C LYS A 95 8.68 -12.46 -13.91
N LEU A 96 8.85 -12.67 -12.60
CA LEU A 96 10.15 -12.95 -12.00
C LEU A 96 10.53 -14.44 -12.07
N ASP A 97 9.55 -15.30 -12.28
CA ASP A 97 9.76 -16.75 -12.41
C ASP A 97 10.67 -17.09 -13.59
N ASP A 98 11.54 -18.07 -13.40
CA ASP A 98 12.30 -18.71 -14.47
C ASP A 98 11.85 -20.18 -14.69
N GLU A 99 12.57 -20.94 -15.51
CA GLU A 99 12.22 -22.33 -15.84
C GLU A 99 12.18 -23.26 -14.62
N SER A 100 13.06 -23.00 -13.65
CA SER A 100 13.26 -23.85 -12.48
C SER A 100 12.74 -23.24 -11.18
N ARG A 101 12.63 -21.90 -11.10
CA ARG A 101 12.33 -21.21 -9.84
C ARG A 101 11.04 -20.40 -9.93
N ARG A 102 10.32 -20.38 -8.80
CA ARG A 102 9.15 -19.53 -8.57
C ARG A 102 9.42 -18.62 -7.39
N PHE A 103 9.23 -17.30 -7.58
CA PHE A 103 9.50 -16.29 -6.58
C PHE A 103 8.19 -15.75 -6.03
N TRP A 104 7.91 -16.07 -4.77
CA TRP A 104 6.67 -15.64 -4.11
C TRP A 104 6.88 -14.34 -3.36
N ILE A 105 6.43 -13.23 -3.94
CA ILE A 105 6.51 -11.88 -3.39
C ILE A 105 5.29 -11.60 -2.53
N ARG A 106 5.50 -11.17 -1.27
CA ARG A 106 4.41 -10.74 -0.39
C ARG A 106 4.30 -9.23 -0.28
N SER A 107 5.43 -8.56 -0.10
CA SER A 107 5.55 -7.11 -0.09
C SER A 107 6.78 -6.71 -0.89
N PHE A 108 6.78 -5.48 -1.34
CA PHE A 108 7.89 -4.89 -2.05
C PHE A 108 7.97 -3.40 -1.77
N ALA A 109 9.11 -2.80 -2.02
CA ALA A 109 9.32 -1.37 -2.00
C ALA A 109 10.12 -0.96 -3.25
N VAL A 110 9.93 0.26 -3.71
CA VAL A 110 10.61 0.80 -4.88
C VAL A 110 11.57 1.90 -4.43
N ASP A 111 12.73 1.99 -5.07
CA ASP A 111 13.70 3.04 -4.76
C ASP A 111 13.14 4.43 -5.14
N PRO A 112 13.61 5.51 -4.50
CA PRO A 112 13.08 6.85 -4.75
C PRO A 112 13.26 7.36 -6.19
N GLN A 113 14.11 6.69 -6.99
CA GLN A 113 14.34 7.00 -8.40
C GLN A 113 13.54 6.13 -9.37
N ASP A 114 12.66 5.26 -8.88
CA ASP A 114 11.85 4.32 -9.66
C ASP A 114 12.65 3.37 -10.57
N ARG A 115 13.88 3.02 -10.19
CA ARG A 115 14.76 2.16 -10.98
C ARG A 115 14.80 0.73 -10.46
N LEU A 116 14.79 0.56 -9.14
CA LEU A 116 14.96 -0.73 -8.48
C LEU A 116 13.75 -1.03 -7.60
N LEU A 117 13.30 -2.28 -7.69
CA LEU A 117 12.31 -2.83 -6.76
C LEU A 117 13.01 -3.81 -5.84
N TYR A 118 12.79 -3.65 -4.55
CA TYR A 118 13.30 -4.52 -3.49
C TYR A 118 12.19 -5.38 -2.93
N THR A 119 12.45 -6.68 -2.77
CA THR A 119 11.50 -7.58 -2.11
C THR A 119 12.23 -8.69 -1.36
N ILE A 120 11.56 -9.29 -0.40
CA ILE A 120 11.97 -10.54 0.25
C ILE A 120 11.02 -11.61 -0.26
N ALA A 121 11.54 -12.57 -1.03
CA ALA A 121 10.76 -13.61 -1.65
C ALA A 121 10.99 -14.97 -1.01
N ALA A 122 9.92 -15.76 -0.90
CA ALA A 122 10.04 -17.19 -0.72
C ALA A 122 10.32 -17.84 -2.08
N VAL A 123 11.39 -18.59 -2.16
CA VAL A 123 11.85 -19.24 -3.40
C VAL A 123 11.43 -20.70 -3.40
N ARG A 124 10.88 -21.16 -4.52
CA ARG A 124 10.50 -22.56 -4.75
C ARG A 124 11.20 -23.06 -5.99
N THR A 125 12.08 -24.02 -5.81
CA THR A 125 12.83 -24.62 -6.92
C THR A 125 12.17 -25.93 -7.35
N LYS A 126 11.88 -26.04 -8.63
CA LYS A 126 11.28 -27.24 -9.23
C LYS A 126 12.36 -28.31 -9.38
N GLN A 127 12.13 -29.46 -8.78
CA GLN A 127 12.86 -30.69 -9.00
C GLN A 127 12.06 -31.63 -9.90
N ILE A 128 12.60 -32.80 -10.21
CA ILE A 128 11.94 -33.80 -11.08
C ILE A 128 10.63 -34.28 -10.45
N ASP A 129 10.62 -34.51 -9.15
CA ASP A 129 9.54 -35.15 -8.40
C ASP A 129 8.89 -34.26 -7.32
N ARG A 130 9.45 -33.05 -7.05
CA ARG A 130 8.97 -32.18 -5.98
C ARG A 130 9.33 -30.73 -6.22
N PHE A 131 8.77 -29.85 -5.39
CA PHE A 131 9.27 -28.49 -5.20
C PHE A 131 10.09 -28.44 -3.91
N GLU A 132 11.29 -27.89 -3.99
CA GLU A 132 12.10 -27.53 -2.85
C GLU A 132 11.82 -26.09 -2.45
N ILE A 133 11.50 -25.88 -1.16
CA ILE A 133 11.28 -24.55 -0.61
C ILE A 133 12.58 -24.07 0.02
N GLU A 134 13.16 -23.06 -0.58
CA GLU A 134 14.38 -22.45 -0.08
C GLU A 134 14.08 -21.43 1.03
N MET A 135 15.12 -21.09 1.78
CA MET A 135 15.04 -19.99 2.73
C MET A 135 14.77 -18.66 1.99
N PRO A 136 14.10 -17.70 2.61
CA PRO A 136 13.81 -16.41 1.98
C PRO A 136 15.08 -15.72 1.49
N LYS A 137 14.93 -14.98 0.38
CA LYS A 137 16.04 -14.23 -0.22
C LYS A 137 15.61 -12.80 -0.50
N PHE A 138 16.56 -11.89 -0.40
CA PHE A 138 16.37 -10.56 -0.99
C PHE A 138 16.50 -10.67 -2.51
N LEU A 139 15.57 -10.01 -3.19
CA LEU A 139 15.63 -9.81 -4.63
C LEU A 139 15.73 -8.34 -4.94
N VAL A 140 16.63 -7.99 -5.84
CA VAL A 140 16.70 -6.67 -6.48
C VAL A 140 16.27 -6.83 -7.93
N VAL A 141 15.22 -6.14 -8.30
CA VAL A 141 14.66 -6.17 -9.65
C VAL A 141 14.94 -4.83 -10.32
N ASP A 142 15.63 -4.86 -11.45
CA ASP A 142 15.77 -3.70 -12.31
C ASP A 142 14.51 -3.54 -13.16
N LEU A 143 13.80 -2.43 -12.95
CA LEU A 143 12.50 -2.18 -13.58
C LEU A 143 12.63 -1.86 -15.07
N ALA A 144 13.75 -1.27 -15.51
CA ALA A 144 14.01 -1.00 -16.92
C ALA A 144 14.40 -2.28 -17.68
N GLN A 145 15.25 -3.12 -17.06
CA GLN A 145 15.68 -4.39 -17.63
C GLN A 145 14.63 -5.52 -17.46
N GLN A 146 13.60 -5.29 -16.61
CA GLN A 146 12.52 -6.24 -16.32
C GLN A 146 13.03 -7.60 -15.80
N LYS A 147 14.07 -7.59 -14.99
CA LYS A 147 14.69 -8.82 -14.47
C LYS A 147 15.28 -8.66 -13.07
N ILE A 148 15.44 -9.79 -12.40
CA ILE A 148 16.22 -9.86 -11.16
C ILE A 148 17.70 -9.63 -11.52
N VAL A 149 18.30 -8.60 -10.94
CA VAL A 149 19.71 -8.26 -11.13
C VAL A 149 20.58 -8.70 -9.96
N ARG A 150 19.97 -8.98 -8.82
CA ARG A 150 20.68 -9.49 -7.63
C ARG A 150 19.77 -10.34 -6.77
N ILE A 151 20.33 -11.43 -6.23
CA ILE A 151 19.74 -12.30 -5.23
C ILE A 151 20.74 -12.38 -4.07
N VAL A 152 20.27 -12.12 -2.85
CA VAL A 152 21.09 -12.16 -1.63
C VAL A 152 20.39 -13.00 -0.59
N ASP A 153 21.14 -13.82 0.13
CA ASP A 153 20.58 -14.62 1.21
C ASP A 153 20.06 -13.72 2.34
N TYR A 154 18.91 -14.08 2.88
CA TYR A 154 18.38 -13.43 4.06
C TYR A 154 19.21 -13.85 5.29
N PRO A 155 19.44 -12.96 6.29
CA PRO A 155 20.23 -13.28 7.47
C PRO A 155 19.73 -14.53 8.19
N LYS A 156 20.63 -15.48 8.46
CA LYS A 156 20.27 -16.78 9.05
C LYS A 156 19.61 -16.66 10.42
N GLU A 157 20.08 -15.73 11.24
CA GLU A 157 19.58 -15.45 12.59
C GLU A 157 18.18 -14.86 12.61
N GLU A 158 17.76 -14.24 11.50
CA GLU A 158 16.42 -13.68 11.33
C GLU A 158 15.53 -14.57 10.45
N THR A 159 16.06 -15.70 9.99
CA THR A 159 15.37 -16.58 9.06
C THR A 159 14.40 -17.50 9.79
N HIS A 160 13.15 -17.48 9.34
CA HIS A 160 12.09 -18.42 9.70
C HIS A 160 11.07 -18.54 8.57
N ALA A 161 10.15 -19.49 8.66
CA ALA A 161 9.19 -19.80 7.59
C ALA A 161 8.37 -18.60 7.08
N PHE A 162 8.21 -17.57 7.88
CA PHE A 162 7.47 -16.35 7.56
C PHE A 162 8.36 -15.11 7.41
N ALA A 163 9.68 -15.27 7.24
CA ALA A 163 10.59 -14.13 7.11
C ALA A 163 10.28 -13.21 5.93
N SER A 164 9.62 -13.73 4.87
CA SER A 164 9.14 -12.91 3.75
C SER A 164 7.87 -12.10 4.06
N ASN A 165 7.26 -12.27 5.24
CA ASN A 165 6.13 -11.47 5.68
C ASN A 165 6.61 -10.13 6.24
N GLY A 166 5.68 -9.18 6.34
CA GLY A 166 5.92 -7.84 6.84
C GLY A 166 5.91 -6.79 5.73
N GLY A 167 5.62 -5.56 6.10
CA GLY A 167 5.69 -4.42 5.20
C GLY A 167 7.14 -4.06 4.88
N LEU A 168 7.39 -3.58 3.67
CA LEU A 168 8.69 -3.05 3.27
C LEU A 168 8.57 -1.56 2.95
N LYS A 169 9.58 -0.78 3.36
CA LYS A 169 9.73 0.63 2.98
C LYS A 169 11.21 0.91 2.68
N VAL A 170 11.46 1.79 1.73
CA VAL A 170 12.81 2.31 1.46
C VAL A 170 12.92 3.69 2.11
N SER A 171 14.10 4.01 2.66
CA SER A 171 14.37 5.36 3.17
C SER A 171 14.28 6.40 2.04
N PRO A 172 13.94 7.67 2.35
CA PRO A 172 13.85 8.72 1.33
C PRO A 172 15.14 8.95 0.53
N ASP A 173 16.30 8.63 1.10
CA ASP A 173 17.60 8.71 0.43
C ASP A 173 17.99 7.42 -0.31
N GLY A 174 17.16 6.39 -0.25
CA GLY A 174 17.37 5.10 -0.92
C GLY A 174 18.39 4.17 -0.26
N LYS A 175 18.99 4.57 0.87
CA LYS A 175 20.10 3.80 1.48
C LYS A 175 19.69 2.62 2.32
N TYR A 176 18.47 2.65 2.87
CA TYR A 176 18.01 1.64 3.80
C TYR A 176 16.69 1.03 3.36
N LEU A 177 16.59 -0.30 3.52
CA LEU A 177 15.35 -1.07 3.40
C LEU A 177 14.89 -1.43 4.80
N TYR A 178 13.67 -1.02 5.14
CA TYR A 178 13.01 -1.31 6.42
C TYR A 178 12.04 -2.46 6.23
N GLN A 179 12.13 -3.46 7.10
CA GLN A 179 11.14 -4.53 7.19
C GLN A 179 10.43 -4.47 8.54
N PHE A 180 9.11 -4.35 8.50
CA PHE A 180 8.26 -4.26 9.67
C PHE A 180 7.67 -5.63 9.98
N ARG A 181 8.04 -6.17 11.13
CA ARG A 181 7.57 -7.46 11.64
C ARG A 181 7.21 -7.31 13.13
N ASP A 182 7.52 -8.32 13.95
CA ASP A 182 7.62 -8.28 15.40
C ASP A 182 8.71 -7.32 15.90
N LYS A 183 9.59 -6.95 15.01
CA LYS A 183 10.69 -6.02 15.15
C LYS A 183 10.87 -5.22 13.86
N LEU A 184 11.56 -4.11 13.95
CA LEU A 184 11.97 -3.33 12.79
C LEU A 184 13.40 -3.71 12.40
N LEU A 185 13.55 -4.35 11.26
CA LEU A 185 14.85 -4.70 10.69
C LEU A 185 15.25 -3.67 9.64
N ILE A 186 16.47 -3.16 9.74
CA ILE A 186 17.01 -2.12 8.87
C ILE A 186 18.22 -2.69 8.13
N PHE A 187 18.11 -2.80 6.81
CA PHE A 187 19.15 -3.32 5.94
C PHE A 187 19.73 -2.21 5.08
N ASP A 188 21.03 -2.28 4.83
CA ASP A 188 21.69 -1.46 3.80
C ASP A 188 21.26 -1.96 2.41
N THR A 189 20.82 -1.06 1.53
CA THR A 189 20.36 -1.46 0.17
C THR A 189 21.50 -1.88 -0.74
N THR A 190 22.76 -1.55 -0.39
CA THR A 190 23.94 -1.87 -1.20
C THR A 190 24.31 -3.34 -1.09
N ASP A 191 24.28 -3.93 0.11
CA ASP A 191 24.74 -5.30 0.36
C ASP A 191 23.75 -6.17 1.14
N PHE A 192 22.63 -5.59 1.61
CA PHE A 192 21.61 -6.19 2.49
C PHE A 192 22.13 -6.64 3.85
N ARG A 193 23.25 -6.08 4.29
CA ARG A 193 23.72 -6.26 5.65
C ARG A 193 22.71 -5.66 6.63
N LEU A 194 22.39 -6.41 7.68
CA LEU A 194 21.56 -5.90 8.78
C LEU A 194 22.36 -4.81 9.52
N VAL A 195 21.89 -3.57 9.40
CA VAL A 195 22.53 -2.39 10.02
C VAL A 195 22.04 -2.22 11.46
N GLN A 196 20.75 -2.46 11.67
CA GLN A 196 20.13 -2.28 12.98
C GLN A 196 18.89 -3.16 13.10
N LYS A 197 18.66 -3.64 14.31
CA LYS A 197 17.45 -4.28 14.75
C LYS A 197 16.87 -3.48 15.91
N ILE A 198 15.61 -3.11 15.80
CA ILE A 198 14.87 -2.42 16.85
C ILE A 198 13.78 -3.37 17.31
N GLU A 199 13.90 -3.85 18.53
CA GLU A 199 12.83 -4.61 19.18
C GLU A 199 11.66 -3.67 19.43
N LEU A 200 10.46 -4.08 19.02
CA LEU A 200 9.24 -3.30 19.19
C LEU A 200 8.55 -3.65 20.51
N SER A 201 8.80 -4.86 21.01
CA SER A 201 8.31 -5.30 22.33
C SER A 201 8.96 -4.51 23.45
N ARG A 202 8.17 -3.98 24.37
CA ARG A 202 8.61 -3.14 25.47
C ARG A 202 7.89 -3.52 26.78
N PRO A 203 8.03 -4.73 27.28
CA PRO A 203 7.34 -5.17 28.48
C PRO A 203 7.76 -4.41 29.74
N GLU A 204 8.96 -3.84 29.74
CA GLU A 204 9.45 -3.00 30.85
C GLU A 204 8.72 -1.64 30.95
N GLU A 205 8.25 -1.12 29.82
CA GLU A 205 7.48 0.13 29.78
C GLU A 205 5.98 -0.12 29.95
N PHE A 206 5.48 -1.22 29.33
CA PHE A 206 4.07 -1.60 29.31
C PHE A 206 3.95 -3.13 29.40
N ALA A 207 3.40 -3.64 30.47
CA ALA A 207 3.30 -5.08 30.71
C ALA A 207 2.59 -5.89 29.60
N GLU A 208 1.66 -5.24 28.86
CA GLU A 208 0.89 -5.86 27.78
C GLU A 208 1.57 -5.75 26.40
N MET A 209 2.78 -5.17 26.29
CA MET A 209 3.44 -4.89 25.02
C MET A 209 4.57 -5.86 24.69
N GLU A 210 4.31 -7.19 24.79
CA GLU A 210 5.34 -8.19 24.48
C GLU A 210 5.39 -8.58 22.99
N ASN A 211 4.26 -8.95 22.40
CA ASN A 211 4.20 -9.39 21.01
C ASN A 211 3.58 -8.30 20.13
N ILE A 212 4.38 -7.32 19.75
CA ILE A 212 3.88 -6.19 18.94
C ILE A 212 3.92 -6.51 17.47
N ASN A 213 2.81 -6.20 16.80
CA ASN A 213 2.70 -6.23 15.35
C ASN A 213 2.18 -4.88 14.85
N VAL A 214 2.92 -4.26 13.93
CA VAL A 214 2.55 -2.98 13.30
C VAL A 214 2.00 -3.24 11.91
N THR A 215 0.76 -2.82 11.66
CA THR A 215 0.12 -2.95 10.36
C THR A 215 0.53 -1.79 9.46
N VAL A 216 1.61 -1.97 8.72
CA VAL A 216 2.15 -0.97 7.80
C VAL A 216 1.47 -1.07 6.44
N GLY A 217 0.96 0.04 5.95
CA GLY A 217 0.41 0.19 4.60
C GLY A 217 1.07 1.33 3.84
N ASP A 218 0.66 1.50 2.58
CA ASP A 218 0.96 2.69 1.80
C ASP A 218 -0.24 3.63 1.89
N ASP A 219 -0.12 4.65 2.72
CA ASP A 219 -1.11 5.72 2.80
C ASP A 219 -0.57 6.96 2.08
N PRO A 220 -1.31 7.53 1.12
CA PRO A 220 -0.83 8.67 0.34
C PRO A 220 -0.64 9.95 1.15
N TYR A 221 -1.12 9.95 2.40
CA TYR A 221 -1.00 11.08 3.33
C TYR A 221 0.06 10.91 4.40
N ASP A 222 0.73 9.75 4.46
CA ASP A 222 1.95 9.62 5.26
C ASP A 222 2.99 10.69 4.84
N ARG A 223 3.70 11.23 5.81
CA ARG A 223 4.83 12.10 5.50
C ARG A 223 5.97 11.26 4.95
N PRO A 224 6.73 11.73 3.94
CA PRO A 224 7.93 11.03 3.51
C PRO A 224 8.86 10.72 4.70
N GLY A 225 9.26 9.47 4.81
CA GLY A 225 10.10 9.02 5.93
C GLY A 225 9.38 8.81 7.26
N MET A 226 8.05 8.97 7.32
CA MET A 226 7.24 8.66 8.49
C MET A 226 6.30 7.49 8.19
N VAL A 227 5.97 6.72 9.21
CA VAL A 227 4.93 5.69 9.18
C VAL A 227 3.99 5.95 10.35
N THR A 228 2.71 6.17 10.05
CA THR A 228 1.65 6.23 11.06
C THR A 228 0.75 5.02 10.87
N ALA A 229 0.70 4.15 11.86
CA ALA A 229 0.04 2.87 11.73
C ALA A 229 -0.67 2.46 13.02
N VAL A 230 -1.56 1.49 12.91
CA VAL A 230 -2.09 0.77 14.07
C VAL A 230 -1.12 -0.33 14.45
N PHE A 231 -0.87 -0.47 15.74
CA PHE A 231 -0.23 -1.66 16.28
C PHE A 231 -1.20 -2.47 17.12
N ASN A 232 -0.92 -3.74 17.26
CA ASN A 232 -1.50 -4.59 18.28
C ASN A 232 -0.40 -5.31 19.05
N SER A 233 -0.67 -5.61 20.30
CA SER A 233 0.23 -6.36 21.14
C SER A 233 -0.56 -7.37 21.97
N SER A 234 0.11 -8.38 22.47
CA SER A 234 -0.48 -9.39 23.35
C SER A 234 0.48 -9.76 24.46
N ASP A 235 -0.06 -9.87 25.66
CA ASP A 235 0.63 -10.52 26.76
C ASP A 235 0.48 -12.04 26.64
N PRO A 236 1.57 -12.81 26.55
CA PRO A 236 1.52 -14.26 26.37
C PRO A 236 1.08 -15.00 27.63
N ILE A 237 1.10 -14.37 28.80
CA ILE A 237 0.78 -15.02 30.11
C ILE A 237 -0.69 -14.83 30.46
N ILE A 238 -1.15 -13.58 30.48
CA ILE A 238 -2.54 -13.28 30.88
C ILE A 238 -3.47 -13.12 29.68
N HIS A 239 -2.93 -13.23 28.45
CA HIS A 239 -3.66 -13.14 27.18
C HIS A 239 -4.41 -11.81 26.97
N ASN A 240 -3.99 -10.76 27.62
CA ASN A 240 -4.48 -9.42 27.32
C ASN A 240 -4.00 -8.98 25.94
N HIS A 241 -4.87 -8.31 25.23
CA HIS A 241 -4.57 -7.75 23.90
C HIS A 241 -4.81 -6.24 23.95
N VAL A 242 -3.80 -5.49 23.52
CA VAL A 242 -3.86 -4.02 23.46
C VAL A 242 -3.63 -3.58 22.02
N PHE A 243 -4.34 -2.56 21.61
CA PHE A 243 -4.06 -1.85 20.37
C PHE A 243 -3.72 -0.39 20.62
N GLY A 244 -3.12 0.24 19.64
CA GLY A 244 -2.82 1.67 19.69
C GLY A 244 -2.28 2.20 18.38
N ILE A 245 -1.74 3.41 18.42
CA ILE A 245 -1.11 4.08 17.29
C ILE A 245 0.40 4.05 17.45
N ALA A 246 1.09 3.60 16.39
CA ALA A 246 2.53 3.66 16.25
C ALA A 246 2.89 4.81 15.31
N GLN A 247 3.90 5.61 15.69
CA GLN A 247 4.56 6.56 14.82
C GLN A 247 6.04 6.21 14.73
N ILE A 248 6.53 6.02 13.50
CA ILE A 248 7.90 5.57 13.25
C ILE A 248 8.55 6.55 12.31
N ASN A 249 9.64 7.15 12.74
CA ASN A 249 10.48 8.03 11.92
C ASN A 249 11.61 7.22 11.32
N LEU A 250 11.58 7.02 10.00
CA LEU A 250 12.59 6.24 9.29
C LEU A 250 13.97 6.92 9.21
N ALA A 251 14.03 8.24 9.35
CA ALA A 251 15.31 8.96 9.32
C ALA A 251 16.02 8.90 10.67
N THR A 252 15.31 9.18 11.78
CA THR A 252 15.87 9.12 13.15
C THR A 252 15.81 7.72 13.76
N ARG A 253 14.98 6.81 13.17
CA ARG A 253 14.71 5.45 13.66
C ARG A 253 14.00 5.42 15.02
N GLU A 254 13.36 6.51 15.37
CA GLU A 254 12.55 6.61 16.58
C GLU A 254 11.21 5.92 16.36
N VAL A 255 10.78 5.16 17.37
CA VAL A 255 9.51 4.46 17.40
C VAL A 255 8.74 4.90 18.63
N ASP A 256 7.56 5.45 18.43
CA ASP A 256 6.69 5.94 19.48
C ASP A 256 5.35 5.19 19.43
N PHE A 257 4.98 4.57 20.56
CA PHE A 257 3.75 3.83 20.73
C PHE A 257 2.81 4.54 21.69
N THR A 258 1.55 4.66 21.30
CA THR A 258 0.48 5.16 22.17
C THR A 258 -0.60 4.09 22.31
N PRO A 259 -0.60 3.30 23.40
CA PRO A 259 -1.67 2.35 23.70
C PRO A 259 -3.00 3.09 23.89
N ILE A 260 -4.10 2.50 23.38
CA ILE A 260 -5.43 3.12 23.41
C ILE A 260 -6.43 2.27 24.18
N GLY A 261 -6.44 0.97 23.96
CA GLY A 261 -7.42 0.12 24.63
C GLY A 261 -7.32 -1.34 24.22
N PRO A 262 -8.25 -2.18 24.68
CA PRO A 262 -8.25 -3.60 24.37
C PRO A 262 -8.45 -3.82 22.87
N GLN A 263 -7.69 -4.75 22.31
CA GLN A 263 -7.79 -5.16 20.92
C GLN A 263 -9.13 -5.82 20.62
N THR A 264 -9.62 -5.61 19.40
CA THR A 264 -10.76 -6.36 18.84
C THR A 264 -10.27 -7.61 18.10
N THR A 265 -11.21 -8.43 17.62
CA THR A 265 -10.91 -9.64 16.85
C THR A 265 -10.11 -9.33 15.57
N PHE A 266 -10.41 -8.22 14.93
CA PHE A 266 -9.74 -7.78 13.70
C PHE A 266 -9.80 -6.27 13.55
N MET A 267 -8.74 -5.67 12.98
CA MET A 267 -8.68 -4.27 12.58
C MET A 267 -8.07 -4.15 11.18
N THR A 268 -8.62 -3.25 10.37
CA THR A 268 -7.97 -2.86 9.11
C THR A 268 -6.77 -1.96 9.39
N GLY A 269 -5.96 -1.69 8.35
CA GLY A 269 -4.94 -0.64 8.45
C GLY A 269 -5.58 0.75 8.64
N LEU A 270 -4.86 1.62 9.35
CA LEU A 270 -5.25 3.02 9.56
C LEU A 270 -5.25 3.78 8.23
N LYS A 271 -6.25 4.64 8.03
CA LYS A 271 -6.34 5.58 6.90
C LYS A 271 -6.31 7.00 7.42
N LEU A 272 -5.40 7.80 6.88
CA LEU A 272 -5.17 9.18 7.35
C LEU A 272 -6.03 10.16 6.57
N SER A 273 -6.62 11.14 7.26
CA SER A 273 -7.22 12.31 6.59
C SER A 273 -6.15 13.14 5.87
N PRO A 274 -6.52 13.91 4.84
CA PRO A 274 -5.57 14.77 4.11
C PRO A 274 -4.80 15.75 4.98
N ASP A 275 -5.43 16.26 6.05
CA ASP A 275 -4.79 17.14 7.03
C ASP A 275 -4.00 16.40 8.12
N ARG A 276 -4.03 15.06 8.10
CA ARG A 276 -3.36 14.16 9.07
C ARG A 276 -3.81 14.33 10.52
N LYS A 277 -4.97 14.91 10.76
CA LYS A 277 -5.50 15.11 12.11
C LYS A 277 -6.44 13.99 12.53
N THR A 278 -7.08 13.33 11.57
CA THR A 278 -8.04 12.26 11.82
C THR A 278 -7.58 10.96 11.18
N GLY A 279 -7.72 9.87 11.91
CA GLY A 279 -7.50 8.52 11.41
C GLY A 279 -8.79 7.72 11.39
N TYR A 280 -8.94 6.83 10.41
CA TYR A 280 -10.10 5.95 10.26
C TYR A 280 -9.65 4.52 10.09
N LEU A 281 -10.35 3.59 10.72
CA LEU A 281 -10.24 2.16 10.44
C LEU A 281 -11.59 1.47 10.64
N VAL A 282 -11.67 0.24 10.21
CA VAL A 282 -12.80 -0.65 10.52
C VAL A 282 -12.32 -1.77 11.43
N ALA A 283 -13.08 -2.00 12.48
CA ALA A 283 -12.84 -3.06 13.45
C ALA A 283 -13.99 -4.06 13.47
N TYR A 284 -13.67 -5.31 13.79
CA TYR A 284 -14.68 -6.32 14.12
C TYR A 284 -14.64 -6.64 15.60
N ARG A 285 -15.81 -6.65 16.20
CA ARG A 285 -16.02 -7.32 17.47
C ARG A 285 -16.84 -8.58 17.23
N ASP A 286 -16.30 -9.72 17.61
CA ASP A 286 -17.05 -10.98 17.61
C ASP A 286 -17.35 -11.34 19.06
N LEU A 287 -18.56 -11.04 19.48
CA LEU A 287 -19.05 -11.39 20.80
C LEU A 287 -19.91 -12.65 20.67
N LEU A 288 -19.32 -13.81 20.96
CA LEU A 288 -19.99 -15.11 20.99
C LEU A 288 -20.70 -15.47 19.67
N GLY A 289 -20.03 -15.25 18.54
CA GLY A 289 -20.55 -15.53 17.21
C GLY A 289 -21.49 -14.45 16.64
N ASN A 290 -21.70 -13.36 17.37
CA ASN A 290 -22.43 -12.18 16.89
C ASN A 290 -21.41 -11.11 16.49
N ARG A 291 -21.12 -11.05 15.19
CA ARG A 291 -20.13 -10.15 14.63
C ARG A 291 -20.69 -8.74 14.49
N HIS A 292 -20.04 -7.79 15.16
CA HIS A 292 -20.28 -6.35 15.00
C HIS A 292 -19.14 -5.74 14.18
N THR A 293 -19.48 -4.93 13.21
CA THR A 293 -18.54 -4.19 12.39
C THR A 293 -18.66 -2.71 12.73
N GLU A 294 -17.54 -2.08 13.06
CA GLU A 294 -17.52 -0.71 13.55
C GLU A 294 -16.53 0.15 12.77
N PHE A 295 -16.90 1.37 12.44
CA PHE A 295 -15.96 2.44 12.16
C PHE A 295 -15.32 2.91 13.47
N TRP A 296 -14.01 3.07 13.46
CA TRP A 296 -13.26 3.68 14.54
C TRP A 296 -12.57 4.94 14.03
N VAL A 297 -12.82 6.06 14.72
CA VAL A 297 -12.30 7.38 14.38
C VAL A 297 -11.36 7.84 15.46
N PHE A 298 -10.15 8.25 15.06
CA PHE A 298 -9.09 8.68 15.95
C PHE A 298 -8.76 10.15 15.73
N ASP A 299 -8.59 10.90 16.81
CA ASP A 299 -7.81 12.14 16.79
C ASP A 299 -6.32 11.78 16.82
N LEU A 300 -5.61 12.05 15.74
CA LEU A 300 -4.19 11.73 15.60
C LEU A 300 -3.27 12.72 16.29
N THR A 301 -3.78 13.90 16.68
CA THR A 301 -3.03 14.89 17.48
C THR A 301 -2.92 14.42 18.93
N THR A 302 -4.03 13.96 19.48
CA THR A 302 -4.10 13.43 20.85
C THR A 302 -3.91 11.92 20.93
N ARG A 303 -3.91 11.24 19.78
CA ARG A 303 -3.83 9.77 19.62
C ARG A 303 -4.89 9.04 20.42
N LYS A 304 -6.12 9.53 20.38
CA LYS A 304 -7.26 8.96 21.12
C LYS A 304 -8.32 8.45 20.14
N LEU A 305 -8.98 7.37 20.51
CA LEU A 305 -10.23 6.96 19.89
C LEU A 305 -11.32 7.94 20.32
N ILE A 306 -11.94 8.64 19.35
CA ILE A 306 -12.91 9.69 19.62
C ILE A 306 -14.33 9.32 19.22
N ASN A 307 -14.50 8.32 18.36
CA ASN A 307 -15.82 7.87 17.95
C ASN A 307 -15.80 6.42 17.48
N THR A 308 -16.89 5.69 17.73
CA THR A 308 -17.15 4.35 17.19
C THR A 308 -18.60 4.29 16.72
N VAL A 309 -18.81 3.78 15.50
CA VAL A 309 -20.16 3.65 14.92
C VAL A 309 -20.30 2.29 14.26
N GLU A 310 -21.28 1.51 14.71
CA GLU A 310 -21.61 0.22 14.10
C GLU A 310 -22.28 0.41 12.74
N PHE A 311 -21.94 -0.49 11.79
CA PHE A 311 -22.56 -0.51 10.47
C PHE A 311 -22.63 -1.95 9.92
N PRO A 312 -23.55 -2.25 8.99
CA PRO A 312 -23.64 -3.54 8.33
C PRO A 312 -22.45 -3.72 7.33
N GLY A 313 -21.37 -4.35 7.78
CA GLY A 313 -20.18 -4.56 6.96
C GLY A 313 -20.20 -5.89 6.21
N PRO A 314 -19.51 -5.98 5.03
CA PRO A 314 -19.35 -7.23 4.31
C PRO A 314 -18.45 -8.22 5.06
N THR A 315 -18.43 -9.48 4.64
CA THR A 315 -17.66 -10.55 5.31
C THR A 315 -16.16 -10.30 5.25
N GLN A 316 -15.67 -9.83 4.13
CA GLN A 316 -14.29 -9.33 3.97
C GLN A 316 -14.37 -7.81 3.78
N ILE A 317 -13.59 -7.07 4.55
CA ILE A 317 -13.61 -5.62 4.48
C ILE A 317 -12.25 -5.11 4.03
N ARG A 318 -12.33 -4.24 3.04
CA ARG A 318 -11.28 -3.30 2.69
C ARG A 318 -11.81 -1.89 2.85
N VAL A 319 -10.97 -1.03 3.37
CA VAL A 319 -11.31 0.37 3.62
C VAL A 319 -10.30 1.28 2.94
N THR A 320 -10.80 2.34 2.36
CA THR A 320 -9.99 3.41 1.79
C THR A 320 -10.69 4.74 2.02
N LEU A 321 -9.90 5.78 2.30
CA LEU A 321 -10.41 7.15 2.44
C LEU A 321 -10.30 7.86 1.10
N SER A 322 -11.27 8.70 0.77
CA SER A 322 -11.22 9.58 -0.40
C SER A 322 -10.08 10.59 -0.32
N GLY A 323 -9.61 11.06 -1.46
CA GLY A 323 -8.53 12.04 -1.54
C GLY A 323 -8.85 13.38 -0.92
N ASN A 324 -10.12 13.77 -0.88
CA ASN A 324 -10.58 14.97 -0.18
C ASN A 324 -10.94 14.73 1.30
N GLY A 325 -10.85 13.47 1.78
CA GLY A 325 -11.15 13.08 3.15
C GLY A 325 -12.64 13.08 3.53
N LYS A 326 -13.56 13.27 2.58
CA LYS A 326 -15.01 13.37 2.86
C LYS A 326 -15.77 12.07 2.73
N SER A 327 -15.14 11.04 2.17
CA SER A 327 -15.79 9.74 1.94
C SER A 327 -14.91 8.58 2.39
N ILE A 328 -15.53 7.54 2.93
CA ILE A 328 -14.91 6.24 3.19
C ILE A 328 -15.50 5.25 2.20
N PHE A 329 -14.64 4.55 1.48
CA PHE A 329 -15.01 3.48 0.57
C PHE A 329 -14.86 2.13 1.28
N ILE A 330 -15.95 1.39 1.36
CA ILE A 330 -16.00 0.03 1.91
C ILE A 330 -16.33 -0.93 0.77
N TYR A 331 -15.50 -1.95 0.60
CA TYR A 331 -15.71 -2.99 -0.39
C TYR A 331 -15.15 -4.34 0.09
N GLY A 332 -15.53 -5.41 -0.55
CA GLY A 332 -15.10 -6.77 -0.20
C GLY A 332 -15.00 -7.66 -1.42
N SER A 333 -15.29 -8.95 -1.26
CA SER A 333 -15.29 -9.94 -2.35
C SER A 333 -16.61 -9.91 -3.14
N ALA A 334 -16.99 -8.73 -3.63
CA ALA A 334 -18.23 -8.51 -4.37
C ALA A 334 -18.03 -7.33 -5.32
N PRO A 335 -18.90 -7.16 -6.35
CA PRO A 335 -18.82 -6.02 -7.26
C PRO A 335 -19.23 -4.70 -6.61
N MET A 336 -19.80 -4.74 -5.42
CA MET A 336 -20.36 -3.56 -4.76
C MET A 336 -19.31 -2.84 -3.93
N MET A 337 -19.37 -1.51 -3.98
CA MET A 337 -18.56 -0.60 -3.18
C MET A 337 -19.49 0.41 -2.50
N ASP A 338 -19.50 0.43 -1.17
CA ASP A 338 -20.27 1.36 -0.39
C ASP A 338 -19.47 2.62 -0.09
N ILE A 339 -20.11 3.78 -0.25
CA ILE A 339 -19.55 5.08 0.03
C ILE A 339 -20.23 5.65 1.27
N TYR A 340 -19.44 5.87 2.31
CA TYR A 340 -19.88 6.48 3.57
C TYR A 340 -19.36 7.90 3.65
N ASP A 341 -20.16 8.79 4.23
CA ASP A 341 -19.75 10.15 4.58
C ASP A 341 -18.91 10.15 5.85
N THR A 342 -17.74 10.81 5.85
CA THR A 342 -16.80 10.78 6.99
C THR A 342 -17.30 11.56 8.22
N ALA A 343 -18.15 12.57 8.04
CA ALA A 343 -18.66 13.37 9.16
C ALA A 343 -19.79 12.66 9.90
N THR A 344 -20.65 11.95 9.17
CA THR A 344 -21.82 11.28 9.73
C THR A 344 -21.65 9.78 9.92
N LEU A 345 -20.66 9.17 9.26
CA LEU A 345 -20.41 7.72 9.16
C LEU A 345 -21.64 6.93 8.64
N LYS A 346 -22.49 7.59 7.86
CA LYS A 346 -23.66 6.96 7.23
C LYS A 346 -23.38 6.67 5.76
N ILE A 347 -23.95 5.56 5.27
CA ILE A 347 -23.90 5.22 3.86
C ILE A 347 -24.61 6.31 3.05
N ARG A 348 -23.95 6.76 2.00
CA ARG A 348 -24.44 7.77 1.07
C ARG A 348 -24.83 7.17 -0.28
N LYS A 349 -24.08 6.17 -0.72
CA LYS A 349 -24.25 5.57 -2.03
C LYS A 349 -23.62 4.20 -2.07
N THR A 350 -24.14 3.30 -2.89
CA THR A 350 -23.51 2.04 -3.28
C THR A 350 -23.25 2.07 -4.78
N LEU A 351 -22.03 1.74 -5.19
CA LEU A 351 -21.63 1.59 -6.59
C LEU A 351 -21.53 0.11 -6.96
N ASP A 352 -22.15 -0.27 -8.06
CA ASP A 352 -21.85 -1.55 -8.71
C ASP A 352 -20.73 -1.32 -9.74
N LEU A 353 -19.56 -1.90 -9.49
CA LEU A 353 -18.39 -1.79 -10.37
C LEU A 353 -18.32 -2.94 -11.40
N ASN A 354 -19.30 -3.85 -11.36
CA ASN A 354 -19.39 -5.00 -12.26
C ASN A 354 -18.08 -5.81 -12.36
N ALA A 355 -17.38 -5.95 -11.24
CA ALA A 355 -16.09 -6.62 -11.16
C ALA A 355 -15.86 -7.17 -9.75
N ASP A 356 -15.19 -8.30 -9.60
CA ASP A 356 -14.79 -8.82 -8.29
C ASP A 356 -13.63 -7.97 -7.72
N LEU A 357 -13.89 -7.33 -6.58
CA LEU A 357 -13.03 -6.36 -5.93
C LEU A 357 -12.20 -6.94 -4.76
N SER A 358 -12.03 -8.25 -4.67
CA SER A 358 -11.28 -8.90 -3.57
C SER A 358 -9.80 -8.47 -3.46
N SER A 359 -9.40 -7.49 -4.21
CA SER A 359 -8.05 -6.93 -4.35
C SER A 359 -7.92 -5.52 -3.75
N PRO A 360 -6.70 -5.02 -3.47
CA PRO A 360 -6.50 -3.72 -2.85
C PRO A 360 -6.86 -2.54 -3.78
N MET A 361 -7.12 -1.40 -3.14
CA MET A 361 -7.31 -0.10 -3.78
C MET A 361 -6.18 0.84 -3.36
N LEU A 362 -5.79 1.69 -4.28
CA LEU A 362 -4.87 2.80 -4.06
C LEU A 362 -5.59 4.12 -4.38
N VAL A 363 -5.52 5.06 -3.47
CA VAL A 363 -5.98 6.44 -3.66
C VAL A 363 -4.80 7.29 -4.11
N VAL A 364 -5.00 8.07 -5.17
CA VAL A 364 -3.97 9.00 -5.64
C VAL A 364 -4.56 10.40 -5.65
N PRO A 365 -4.25 11.20 -4.63
CA PRO A 365 -4.64 12.60 -4.61
C PRO A 365 -4.09 13.36 -5.83
N PRO A 366 -4.74 14.48 -6.24
CA PRO A 366 -4.18 15.35 -7.23
C PRO A 366 -2.79 15.84 -6.79
N ALA A 367 -1.94 16.16 -7.76
CA ALA A 367 -0.66 16.81 -7.47
C ALA A 367 -0.94 18.17 -6.79
N VAL A 368 -0.20 18.45 -5.73
CA VAL A 368 -0.26 19.73 -5.01
C VAL A 368 0.50 20.78 -5.79
#